data_743395520394d2236e6feb09c5d78c0d
#
_entry.id   743395520394d2236e6feb09c5d78c0d
#
_cell.length_a   1.000
_cell.length_b   1.000
_cell.length_c   1.000
_cell.angle_alpha   90.00
_cell.angle_beta   90.00
_cell.angle_gamma   90.00
#
_symmetry.space_group_name_H-M   'P 1'
#
loop_
_entity.id
_entity.type
_entity.pdbx_description
1 polymer ?
#
loop_
_entity_poly.entity_id
_entity_poly.type
_entity_poly.pdbx_seq_one_letter_code
_entity_poly.pdbx_strand_id
1 'polypeptide(L)'
;MAKHVIPKSDVRAPNAARLPAWIRVRLGHDAQFARTSAVIDGQRLNTVCEEARCPNRGECWSRGTATFMLLGDTCTRACAFCSVKTGRPDWFDADEPRRVAQAVAQMDLKYVVLTSVNRDDLANGGAEIFAETLRALRTHDADIGVEFLTPDFQHKQAEAVAIIGAALDAVTPASGGRSSASSARGIGTSMCGTHTRPSTGLRTRLVWGHNVETVPRLYRTARKGAKYETSLEMLARAAVIPGVETKSAIMLGLGETREEVMQVLHDLRAHKVTRLSLGQYLRPSPDNLPVSEYIHPDQFAEYEAAAKALGFGWVKAGPLVRSSYHAEEEQK
;
A
#
# COMPACT_ATOMS: atom_id res chain seq x y z
N MET A 1 26.13 31.87 24.83
CA MET A 1 24.91 31.11 25.14
C MET A 1 25.27 29.63 25.20
N ALA A 2 25.27 29.05 26.40
CA ALA A 2 25.77 27.72 26.66
C ALA A 2 24.81 26.66 26.13
N LYS A 3 25.31 25.71 25.34
CA LYS A 3 24.55 24.53 24.88
C LYS A 3 24.34 23.59 26.08
N HIS A 4 23.08 23.39 26.43
CA HIS A 4 22.68 22.43 27.47
C HIS A 4 22.95 21.02 26.95
N VAL A 5 24.00 20.40 27.43
CA VAL A 5 24.32 18.97 27.19
C VAL A 5 23.52 18.18 28.20
N ILE A 6 22.50 17.45 27.72
CA ILE A 6 21.79 16.47 28.54
C ILE A 6 22.73 15.28 28.79
N PRO A 7 23.00 14.88 30.04
CA PRO A 7 23.85 13.74 30.31
C PRO A 7 23.14 12.45 29.84
N LYS A 8 23.85 11.63 29.06
CA LYS A 8 23.44 10.27 28.74
C LYS A 8 23.40 9.46 30.04
N SER A 9 22.23 9.26 30.60
CA SER A 9 22.04 8.29 31.66
C SER A 9 22.28 6.89 31.09
N ASP A 10 23.26 6.17 31.63
CA ASP A 10 23.47 4.73 31.42
C ASP A 10 22.31 3.91 32.01
N VAL A 11 21.14 4.00 31.41
CA VAL A 11 20.10 3.02 31.60
C VAL A 11 20.32 1.96 30.53
N ARG A 12 21.05 0.90 30.87
CA ARG A 12 21.01 -0.35 30.11
C ARG A 12 19.54 -0.69 29.92
N ALA A 13 19.05 -0.54 28.67
CA ALA A 13 17.71 -0.99 28.32
C ALA A 13 17.59 -2.47 28.77
N PRO A 14 16.51 -2.82 29.50
CA PRO A 14 16.26 -4.21 29.82
C PRO A 14 16.26 -4.99 28.53
N ASN A 15 16.98 -6.12 28.46
CA ASN A 15 17.19 -7.04 27.36
C ASN A 15 16.16 -6.82 26.24
N ALA A 16 16.63 -6.42 25.04
CA ALA A 16 15.76 -6.38 23.87
C ALA A 16 15.08 -7.74 23.81
N ALA A 17 13.80 -7.79 24.14
CA ALA A 17 13.07 -9.04 24.25
C ALA A 17 13.19 -9.73 22.91
N ARG A 18 13.74 -10.98 22.89
CA ARG A 18 13.83 -11.76 21.69
C ARG A 18 12.43 -11.87 21.09
N LEU A 19 12.34 -11.70 19.76
CA LEU A 19 11.08 -11.93 19.05
C LEU A 19 10.55 -13.32 19.39
N PRO A 20 9.24 -13.49 19.61
CA PRO A 20 8.63 -14.78 19.81
C PRO A 20 8.98 -15.77 18.68
N ALA A 21 8.99 -17.06 18.98
CA ALA A 21 9.39 -18.10 18.03
C ALA A 21 8.56 -18.13 16.74
N TRP A 22 7.34 -17.63 16.78
CA TRP A 22 6.44 -17.54 15.62
C TRP A 22 6.71 -16.33 14.70
N ILE A 23 7.56 -15.38 15.11
CA ILE A 23 7.98 -14.25 14.26
C ILE A 23 9.36 -14.56 13.69
N ARG A 24 9.38 -15.09 12.46
CA ARG A 24 10.61 -15.47 11.77
C ARG A 24 10.79 -14.65 10.50
N VAL A 25 11.71 -13.70 10.53
CA VAL A 25 12.06 -12.85 9.38
C VAL A 25 13.04 -13.60 8.46
N ARG A 26 12.77 -13.58 7.16
CA ARG A 26 13.69 -14.11 6.13
C ARG A 26 14.63 -13.02 5.65
N LEU A 27 15.93 -13.30 5.68
CA LEU A 27 16.93 -12.42 5.11
C LEU A 27 17.06 -12.73 3.61
N GLY A 28 16.90 -11.71 2.76
CA GLY A 28 17.13 -11.85 1.32
C GLY A 28 18.61 -11.69 0.98
N HIS A 29 19.14 -12.63 0.20
CA HIS A 29 20.54 -12.61 -0.26
C HIS A 29 20.74 -13.41 -1.56
N ASP A 30 19.66 -13.76 -2.25
CA ASP A 30 19.71 -14.49 -3.51
C ASP A 30 19.86 -13.56 -4.72
N ALA A 31 20.03 -14.16 -5.92
CA ALA A 31 20.19 -13.43 -7.17
C ALA A 31 18.98 -12.55 -7.52
N GLN A 32 17.78 -12.98 -7.15
CA GLN A 32 16.57 -12.20 -7.42
C GLN A 32 16.48 -10.98 -6.50
N PHE A 33 16.85 -11.11 -5.23
CA PHE A 33 16.97 -9.97 -4.32
C PHE A 33 17.94 -8.93 -4.90
N ALA A 34 19.11 -9.35 -5.37
CA ALA A 34 20.11 -8.45 -5.96
C ALA A 34 19.58 -7.75 -7.23
N ARG A 35 18.83 -8.45 -8.09
CA ARG A 35 18.20 -7.85 -9.28
C ARG A 35 17.17 -6.80 -8.88
N THR A 36 16.31 -7.11 -7.91
CA THR A 36 15.29 -6.17 -7.42
C THR A 36 15.95 -4.91 -6.89
N SER A 37 17.00 -5.03 -6.05
CA SER A 37 17.79 -3.90 -5.54
C SER A 37 18.37 -3.09 -6.69
N ALA A 38 19.05 -3.74 -7.65
CA ALA A 38 19.69 -3.06 -8.76
C ALA A 38 18.71 -2.25 -9.63
N VAL A 39 17.49 -2.72 -9.83
CA VAL A 39 16.46 -1.98 -10.57
C VAL A 39 16.00 -0.75 -9.78
N ILE A 40 15.73 -0.90 -8.49
CA ILE A 40 15.29 0.19 -7.61
C ILE A 40 16.37 1.27 -7.56
N ASP A 41 17.62 0.90 -7.29
CA ASP A 41 18.76 1.81 -7.22
C ASP A 41 19.02 2.48 -8.58
N GLY A 42 19.01 1.71 -9.67
CA GLY A 42 19.25 2.21 -11.03
C GLY A 42 18.19 3.22 -11.47
N GLN A 43 16.97 3.08 -11.03
CA GLN A 43 15.88 4.03 -11.28
C GLN A 43 15.77 5.11 -10.20
N ARG A 44 16.62 5.09 -9.17
CA ARG A 44 16.62 6.05 -8.05
C ARG A 44 15.24 6.20 -7.43
N LEU A 45 14.60 5.06 -7.13
CA LEU A 45 13.26 5.01 -6.55
C LEU A 45 13.32 4.73 -5.05
N ASN A 46 12.36 5.29 -4.32
CA ASN A 46 12.18 4.99 -2.91
C ASN A 46 11.22 3.80 -2.75
N THR A 47 11.44 2.98 -1.72
CA THR A 47 10.54 1.89 -1.35
C THR A 47 10.17 1.95 0.12
N VAL A 48 8.91 1.66 0.45
CA VAL A 48 8.53 1.49 1.85
C VAL A 48 9.22 0.29 2.49
N CYS A 49 9.71 -0.64 1.67
CA CYS A 49 10.47 -1.80 2.13
C CYS A 49 11.77 -1.39 2.85
N GLU A 50 12.41 -0.33 2.39
CA GLU A 50 13.64 0.22 2.98
C GLU A 50 13.31 1.30 4.01
N GLU A 51 12.55 2.31 3.61
CA GLU A 51 12.30 3.49 4.44
C GLU A 51 11.54 3.15 5.74
N ALA A 52 10.59 2.22 5.67
CA ALA A 52 9.87 1.73 6.83
C ALA A 52 10.56 0.54 7.54
N ARG A 53 11.76 0.13 7.09
CA ARG A 53 12.49 -1.02 7.64
C ARG A 53 11.63 -2.28 7.71
N CYS A 54 10.96 -2.59 6.59
CA CYS A 54 10.00 -3.68 6.52
C CYS A 54 10.68 -5.04 6.78
N PRO A 55 10.16 -5.86 7.72
CA PRO A 55 10.74 -7.16 8.02
C PRO A 55 10.64 -8.16 6.85
N ASN A 56 9.73 -7.91 5.92
CA ASN A 56 9.49 -8.80 4.77
C ASN A 56 10.35 -8.45 3.55
N ARG A 57 11.19 -7.40 3.60
CA ARG A 57 12.00 -6.99 2.45
C ARG A 57 12.78 -8.14 1.83
N GLY A 58 13.42 -8.95 2.68
CA GLY A 58 14.20 -10.11 2.22
C GLY A 58 13.38 -11.08 1.39
N GLU A 59 12.19 -11.45 1.87
CA GLU A 59 11.29 -12.37 1.17
C GLU A 59 10.69 -11.73 -0.09
N CYS A 60 10.12 -10.52 0.03
CA CYS A 60 9.46 -9.85 -1.10
C CYS A 60 10.42 -9.60 -2.25
N TRP A 61 11.63 -9.09 -1.97
CA TRP A 61 12.62 -8.80 -3.02
C TRP A 61 13.19 -10.08 -3.66
N SER A 62 13.32 -11.17 -2.88
CA SER A 62 13.65 -12.50 -3.41
C SER A 62 12.53 -13.10 -4.27
N ARG A 63 11.30 -12.61 -4.14
CA ARG A 63 10.17 -12.93 -5.05
C ARG A 63 10.08 -11.97 -6.24
N GLY A 64 10.95 -10.97 -6.30
CA GLY A 64 10.95 -9.95 -7.34
C GLY A 64 9.88 -8.87 -7.15
N THR A 65 9.29 -8.73 -5.95
CA THR A 65 8.25 -7.73 -5.66
C THR A 65 8.75 -6.64 -4.72
N ALA A 66 8.30 -5.40 -4.92
CA ALA A 66 8.57 -4.26 -4.06
C ALA A 66 7.34 -3.34 -3.98
N THR A 67 7.25 -2.56 -2.90
CA THR A 67 6.25 -1.49 -2.78
C THR A 67 6.95 -0.15 -2.97
N PHE A 68 6.66 0.51 -4.09
CA PHE A 68 7.26 1.80 -4.41
C PHE A 68 6.64 2.91 -3.55
N MET A 69 7.48 3.82 -3.09
CA MET A 69 7.08 4.98 -2.30
C MET A 69 7.29 6.26 -3.09
N LEU A 70 6.19 6.84 -3.51
CA LEU A 70 6.13 8.05 -4.32
C LEU A 70 6.38 9.31 -3.50
N LEU A 71 6.72 10.42 -4.18
CA LEU A 71 6.90 11.75 -3.62
C LEU A 71 8.11 11.90 -2.70
N GLY A 72 9.12 11.04 -2.89
CA GLY A 72 10.40 11.11 -2.18
C GLY A 72 10.42 10.36 -0.85
N ASP A 73 11.39 10.69 0.00
CA ASP A 73 11.74 10.00 1.27
C ASP A 73 11.28 10.73 2.53
N THR A 74 10.75 11.96 2.40
CA THR A 74 10.46 12.84 3.53
C THR A 74 8.97 13.10 3.66
N CYS A 75 8.38 12.69 4.80
CA CYS A 75 6.97 12.80 5.11
C CYS A 75 6.68 14.06 5.94
N THR A 76 5.58 14.76 5.65
CA THR A 76 5.12 15.91 6.45
C THR A 76 4.48 15.51 7.79
N ARG A 77 4.26 14.21 8.02
CA ARG A 77 3.66 13.65 9.25
C ARG A 77 4.67 12.86 10.06
N ALA A 78 4.46 12.85 11.40
CA ALA A 78 5.33 12.19 12.37
C ALA A 78 4.58 11.07 13.11
N CYS A 79 4.22 10.00 12.40
CA CYS A 79 3.59 8.83 13.01
C CYS A 79 4.61 8.09 13.88
N ALA A 80 4.30 7.87 15.16
CA ALA A 80 5.26 7.35 16.13
C ALA A 80 5.64 5.86 15.91
N PHE A 81 4.91 5.14 15.07
CA PHE A 81 5.21 3.78 14.65
C PHE A 81 6.08 3.71 13.37
N CYS A 82 6.19 4.82 12.62
CA CYS A 82 6.80 4.86 11.29
C CYS A 82 8.27 5.24 11.33
N SER A 83 9.09 4.60 10.51
CA SER A 83 10.52 4.87 10.38
C SER A 83 10.87 5.84 9.24
N VAL A 84 9.88 6.22 8.41
CA VAL A 84 10.09 7.17 7.32
C VAL A 84 10.49 8.53 7.90
N LYS A 85 11.45 9.17 7.24
CA LYS A 85 11.97 10.48 7.62
C LYS A 85 10.87 11.53 7.69
N THR A 86 10.79 12.26 8.79
CA THR A 86 9.85 13.36 8.97
C THR A 86 10.51 14.70 8.72
N GLY A 87 9.85 15.59 7.98
CA GLY A 87 10.40 16.91 7.70
C GLY A 87 9.50 17.75 6.80
N ARG A 88 10.08 18.82 6.26
CA ARG A 88 9.48 19.61 5.18
C ARG A 88 10.24 19.31 3.90
N PRO A 89 9.63 18.57 2.95
CA PRO A 89 10.22 18.37 1.64
C PRO A 89 10.27 19.71 0.89
N ASP A 90 11.37 20.00 0.23
CA ASP A 90 11.58 21.22 -0.54
C ASP A 90 11.40 21.02 -2.06
N TRP A 91 11.28 19.77 -2.48
CA TRP A 91 11.08 19.41 -3.88
C TRP A 91 10.30 18.08 -4.04
N PHE A 92 9.86 17.80 -5.25
CA PHE A 92 9.41 16.47 -5.68
C PHE A 92 9.85 16.24 -7.13
N ASP A 93 9.93 14.98 -7.52
CA ASP A 93 10.38 14.60 -8.84
C ASP A 93 9.19 14.34 -9.78
N ALA A 94 8.95 15.25 -10.70
CA ALA A 94 7.87 15.11 -11.70
C ALA A 94 8.11 13.94 -12.67
N ASP A 95 9.35 13.42 -12.80
CA ASP A 95 9.69 12.29 -13.67
C ASP A 95 9.57 10.93 -12.96
N GLU A 96 9.27 10.92 -11.65
CA GLU A 96 9.11 9.70 -10.85
C GLU A 96 8.08 8.73 -11.46
N PRO A 97 6.89 9.15 -11.95
CA PRO A 97 5.92 8.25 -12.57
C PRO A 97 6.48 7.42 -13.74
N ARG A 98 7.28 8.05 -14.61
CA ARG A 98 7.93 7.37 -15.74
C ARG A 98 8.96 6.35 -15.26
N ARG A 99 9.78 6.71 -14.28
CA ARG A 99 10.80 5.81 -13.71
C ARG A 99 10.17 4.62 -12.99
N VAL A 100 9.07 4.82 -12.28
CA VAL A 100 8.30 3.72 -11.67
C VAL A 100 7.79 2.77 -12.76
N ALA A 101 7.19 3.26 -13.83
CA ALA A 101 6.73 2.42 -14.93
C ALA A 101 7.89 1.64 -15.59
N GLN A 102 9.06 2.26 -15.74
CA GLN A 102 10.25 1.59 -16.25
C GLN A 102 10.77 0.48 -15.29
N ALA A 103 10.78 0.73 -13.99
CA ALA A 103 11.15 -0.28 -13.01
C ALA A 103 10.20 -1.47 -13.02
N VAL A 104 8.88 -1.21 -13.06
CA VAL A 104 7.83 -2.23 -13.16
C VAL A 104 8.02 -3.10 -14.41
N ALA A 105 8.35 -2.47 -15.55
CA ALA A 105 8.66 -3.17 -16.80
C ALA A 105 9.92 -4.05 -16.69
N GLN A 106 11.00 -3.51 -16.10
CA GLN A 106 12.27 -4.24 -15.93
C GLN A 106 12.13 -5.43 -14.97
N MET A 107 11.23 -5.32 -13.98
CA MET A 107 10.92 -6.38 -13.03
C MET A 107 9.86 -7.37 -13.55
N ASP A 108 9.26 -7.12 -14.73
CA ASP A 108 8.14 -7.88 -15.30
C ASP A 108 6.96 -8.07 -14.35
N LEU A 109 6.62 -7.02 -13.58
CA LEU A 109 5.54 -7.09 -12.62
C LEU A 109 4.18 -7.08 -13.32
N LYS A 110 3.29 -7.96 -12.89
CA LYS A 110 1.87 -7.98 -13.32
C LYS A 110 0.93 -7.32 -12.31
N TYR A 111 1.47 -7.04 -11.13
CA TYR A 111 0.79 -6.32 -10.07
C TYR A 111 1.78 -5.43 -9.34
N VAL A 112 1.41 -4.19 -9.08
CA VAL A 112 2.26 -3.21 -8.40
C VAL A 112 1.52 -2.53 -7.25
N VAL A 113 2.20 -2.39 -6.12
CA VAL A 113 1.73 -1.60 -4.99
C VAL A 113 2.50 -0.29 -4.93
N LEU A 114 1.76 0.81 -4.92
CA LEU A 114 2.28 2.17 -4.86
C LEU A 114 1.79 2.84 -3.58
N THR A 115 2.70 3.36 -2.81
CA THR A 115 2.38 4.20 -1.65
C THR A 115 3.06 5.54 -1.78
N SER A 116 2.89 6.44 -0.81
CA SER A 116 3.62 7.70 -0.76
C SER A 116 3.88 8.14 0.66
N VAL A 117 4.79 9.08 0.82
CA VAL A 117 4.84 9.94 1.99
C VAL A 117 3.63 10.90 1.99
N ASN A 118 3.24 11.42 3.18
CA ASN A 118 2.29 12.55 3.21
C ASN A 118 2.99 13.82 2.71
N ARG A 119 2.30 14.54 1.85
CA ARG A 119 2.72 15.83 1.27
C ARG A 119 1.62 16.87 1.48
N ASP A 120 1.35 17.19 2.76
CA ASP A 120 0.36 18.21 3.13
C ASP A 120 0.71 19.61 2.58
N ASP A 121 1.98 19.78 2.20
CA ASP A 121 2.53 20.98 1.57
C ASP A 121 2.08 21.16 0.10
N LEU A 122 1.76 20.09 -0.62
CA LEU A 122 1.29 20.17 -2.01
C LEU A 122 -0.20 20.48 -2.09
N ALA A 123 -0.61 21.24 -3.11
CA ALA A 123 -1.98 21.71 -3.29
C ALA A 123 -3.02 20.56 -3.23
N ASN A 124 -2.76 19.44 -3.94
CA ASN A 124 -3.63 18.26 -3.98
C ASN A 124 -3.11 17.07 -3.14
N GLY A 125 -2.13 17.33 -2.25
CA GLY A 125 -1.54 16.29 -1.41
C GLY A 125 -0.71 15.23 -2.18
N GLY A 126 -0.36 15.50 -3.44
CA GLY A 126 0.37 14.58 -4.31
C GLY A 126 -0.51 13.65 -5.13
N ALA A 127 -1.83 13.85 -5.18
CA ALA A 127 -2.77 13.00 -5.93
C ALA A 127 -2.44 12.93 -7.43
N GLU A 128 -1.92 14.01 -8.03
CA GLU A 128 -1.49 14.00 -9.44
C GLU A 128 -0.40 13.00 -9.73
N ILE A 129 0.57 12.81 -8.83
CA ILE A 129 1.64 11.83 -9.03
C ILE A 129 1.09 10.40 -9.03
N PHE A 130 0.11 10.08 -8.19
CA PHE A 130 -0.60 8.80 -8.26
C PHE A 130 -1.31 8.63 -9.61
N ALA A 131 -2.02 9.67 -10.07
CA ALA A 131 -2.73 9.66 -11.34
C ALA A 131 -1.79 9.48 -12.54
N GLU A 132 -0.68 10.21 -12.57
CA GLU A 132 0.34 10.12 -13.64
C GLU A 132 1.05 8.77 -13.62
N THR A 133 1.35 8.22 -12.44
CA THR A 133 1.93 6.88 -12.30
C THR A 133 0.98 5.81 -12.85
N LEU A 134 -0.32 5.92 -12.57
CA LEU A 134 -1.33 5.02 -13.12
C LEU A 134 -1.36 5.09 -14.66
N ARG A 135 -1.34 6.29 -15.24
CA ARG A 135 -1.32 6.49 -16.71
C ARG A 135 -0.05 5.90 -17.32
N ALA A 136 1.11 6.13 -16.72
CA ALA A 136 2.39 5.61 -17.21
C ALA A 136 2.43 4.08 -17.16
N LEU A 137 1.95 3.45 -16.09
CA LEU A 137 1.85 2.01 -15.95
C LEU A 137 0.93 1.41 -17.01
N ARG A 138 -0.27 1.99 -17.20
CA ARG A 138 -1.26 1.52 -18.18
C ARG A 138 -0.82 1.72 -19.64
N THR A 139 -0.01 2.73 -19.89
CA THR A 139 0.61 2.92 -21.21
C THR A 139 1.59 1.79 -21.52
N HIS A 140 2.27 1.24 -20.51
CA HIS A 140 3.20 0.13 -20.65
C HIS A 140 2.49 -1.23 -20.72
N ASP A 141 1.56 -1.49 -19.80
CA ASP A 141 0.74 -2.70 -19.75
C ASP A 141 -0.69 -2.31 -19.31
N ALA A 142 -1.64 -2.39 -20.26
CA ALA A 142 -3.03 -2.01 -19.99
C ALA A 142 -3.72 -2.92 -18.96
N ASP A 143 -3.22 -4.13 -18.78
CA ASP A 143 -3.79 -5.14 -17.88
C ASP A 143 -3.09 -5.23 -16.52
N ILE A 144 -2.06 -4.40 -16.25
CA ILE A 144 -1.35 -4.43 -14.99
C ILE A 144 -2.29 -4.15 -13.80
N GLY A 145 -2.24 -5.01 -12.77
CA GLY A 145 -2.94 -4.78 -11.52
C GLY A 145 -2.25 -3.67 -10.72
N VAL A 146 -3.03 -2.74 -10.18
CA VAL A 146 -2.49 -1.61 -9.40
C VAL A 146 -3.19 -1.53 -8.05
N GLU A 147 -2.41 -1.45 -7.00
CA GLU A 147 -2.88 -1.12 -5.66
C GLU A 147 -2.25 0.20 -5.23
N PHE A 148 -3.07 1.16 -4.84
CA PHE A 148 -2.64 2.36 -4.15
C PHE A 148 -2.78 2.17 -2.64
N LEU A 149 -1.76 2.54 -1.89
CA LEU A 149 -1.83 2.79 -0.46
C LEU A 149 -1.64 4.28 -0.24
N THR A 150 -2.74 5.01 -0.26
CA THR A 150 -2.74 6.48 -0.25
C THR A 150 -2.60 7.05 1.15
N PRO A 151 -2.09 8.30 1.28
CA PRO A 151 -2.28 9.11 2.48
C PRO A 151 -3.76 9.46 2.67
N ASP A 152 -4.09 10.12 3.78
CA ASP A 152 -5.45 10.56 4.08
C ASP A 152 -5.89 11.82 3.28
N PHE A 153 -5.00 12.44 2.54
CA PHE A 153 -5.20 13.70 1.80
C PHE A 153 -5.98 14.75 2.60
N GLN A 154 -5.64 14.91 3.87
CA GLN A 154 -6.35 15.76 4.83
C GLN A 154 -6.75 17.12 4.21
N HIS A 155 -8.03 17.47 4.29
CA HIS A 155 -8.67 18.64 3.69
C HIS A 155 -8.71 18.69 2.15
N LYS A 156 -8.14 17.69 1.44
CA LYS A 156 -8.04 17.64 -0.02
C LYS A 156 -8.65 16.36 -0.60
N GLN A 157 -9.36 15.57 0.23
CA GLN A 157 -9.84 14.22 -0.14
C GLN A 157 -10.72 14.22 -1.39
N ALA A 158 -11.68 15.13 -1.49
CA ALA A 158 -12.59 15.18 -2.63
C ALA A 158 -11.82 15.47 -3.94
N GLU A 159 -10.88 16.40 -3.90
CA GLU A 159 -10.02 16.73 -5.04
C GLU A 159 -9.11 15.54 -5.41
N ALA A 160 -8.44 14.94 -4.43
CA ALA A 160 -7.57 13.79 -4.67
C ALA A 160 -8.32 12.60 -5.29
N VAL A 161 -9.52 12.30 -4.79
CA VAL A 161 -10.39 11.25 -5.33
C VAL A 161 -10.80 11.57 -6.76
N ALA A 162 -11.15 12.82 -7.05
CA ALA A 162 -11.52 13.24 -8.41
C ALA A 162 -10.35 13.13 -9.40
N ILE A 163 -9.15 13.55 -9.01
CA ILE A 163 -7.93 13.48 -9.85
C ILE A 163 -7.60 12.01 -10.18
N ILE A 164 -7.55 11.15 -9.18
CA ILE A 164 -7.19 9.73 -9.37
C ILE A 164 -8.31 8.99 -10.10
N GLY A 165 -9.58 9.27 -9.79
CA GLY A 165 -10.74 8.70 -10.47
C GLY A 165 -10.76 9.04 -11.96
N ALA A 166 -10.51 10.30 -12.32
CA ALA A 166 -10.41 10.73 -13.72
C ALA A 166 -9.27 10.03 -14.47
N ALA A 167 -8.15 9.74 -13.79
CA ALA A 167 -7.07 8.96 -14.41
C ALA A 167 -7.47 7.51 -14.65
N LEU A 168 -8.25 6.91 -13.76
CA LEU A 168 -8.76 5.55 -13.92
C LEU A 168 -9.72 5.46 -15.12
N ASP A 169 -10.62 6.42 -15.27
CA ASP A 169 -11.56 6.48 -16.40
C ASP A 169 -10.84 6.65 -17.74
N ALA A 170 -9.82 7.50 -17.80
CA ALA A 170 -9.04 7.78 -19.01
C ALA A 170 -8.25 6.58 -19.52
N VAL A 171 -7.83 5.67 -18.63
CA VAL A 171 -7.05 4.47 -19.01
C VAL A 171 -7.90 3.21 -19.15
N THR A 172 -9.21 3.29 -18.90
CA THR A 172 -10.15 2.20 -19.11
C THR A 172 -10.68 2.30 -20.54
N PRO A 173 -10.44 1.32 -21.44
CA PRO A 173 -10.97 1.39 -22.79
C PRO A 173 -12.50 1.49 -22.74
N ALA A 174 -13.05 2.49 -23.45
CA ALA A 174 -14.49 2.64 -23.57
C ALA A 174 -15.09 1.31 -24.05
N SER A 175 -16.06 0.78 -23.33
CA SER A 175 -16.78 -0.43 -23.72
C SER A 175 -17.35 -0.23 -25.12
N GLY A 176 -16.74 -0.88 -26.13
CA GLY A 176 -17.00 -0.67 -27.54
C GLY A 176 -18.47 -0.73 -27.88
N GLY A 177 -18.99 0.40 -28.31
CA GLY A 177 -20.21 0.43 -29.09
C GLY A 177 -20.02 -0.44 -30.33
N ARG A 178 -20.84 -1.45 -30.48
CA ARG A 178 -20.89 -2.25 -31.71
C ARG A 178 -21.30 -1.31 -32.85
N SER A 179 -20.34 -0.89 -33.65
CA SER A 179 -20.65 -0.34 -34.95
C SER A 179 -21.07 -1.52 -35.84
N SER A 180 -22.34 -1.58 -36.18
CA SER A 180 -22.85 -2.42 -37.25
C SER A 180 -22.27 -1.91 -38.57
N ALA A 181 -21.24 -2.57 -39.07
CA ALA A 181 -20.81 -2.41 -40.47
C ALA A 181 -21.13 -3.71 -41.23
N SER A 182 -21.97 -3.53 -42.22
CA SER A 182 -22.49 -4.51 -43.16
C SER A 182 -21.38 -5.16 -44.01
N SER A 183 -21.62 -6.42 -44.25
CA SER A 183 -21.17 -7.28 -45.35
C SER A 183 -20.30 -6.71 -46.47
N ALA A 184 -19.11 -7.31 -46.67
CA ALA A 184 -18.58 -7.58 -48.00
C ALA A 184 -17.80 -8.91 -47.97
N ARG A 185 -18.14 -9.79 -48.92
CA ARG A 185 -17.54 -11.11 -49.20
C ARG A 185 -16.15 -10.94 -49.77
N GLY A 186 -15.20 -11.76 -49.37
CA GLY A 186 -13.92 -11.90 -50.01
C GLY A 186 -13.18 -13.15 -49.53
N ILE A 187 -12.93 -14.04 -50.44
CA ILE A 187 -12.36 -15.38 -50.36
C ILE A 187 -10.86 -15.31 -50.06
N GLY A 188 -10.34 -16.22 -49.25
CA GLY A 188 -9.05 -16.85 -49.56
C GLY A 188 -7.94 -16.86 -48.53
N THR A 189 -7.64 -18.03 -48.03
CA THR A 189 -6.35 -18.68 -47.71
C THR A 189 -5.54 -18.27 -46.49
N SER A 190 -5.57 -19.18 -45.54
CA SER A 190 -4.44 -19.93 -44.95
C SER A 190 -3.41 -19.25 -44.02
N MET A 191 -3.46 -19.73 -42.77
CA MET A 191 -2.35 -20.07 -41.86
C MET A 191 -1.39 -18.97 -41.40
N CYS A 192 -1.60 -18.49 -40.21
CA CYS A 192 -0.63 -18.50 -39.11
C CYS A 192 -1.39 -18.32 -37.82
N GLY A 193 -1.38 -19.34 -36.97
CA GLY A 193 -2.11 -19.31 -35.70
C GLY A 193 -1.44 -18.42 -34.67
N THR A 194 -1.87 -17.18 -34.58
CA THR A 194 -1.68 -16.39 -33.37
C THR A 194 -2.78 -16.77 -32.41
N HIS A 195 -2.42 -17.49 -31.37
CA HIS A 195 -3.30 -17.72 -30.22
C HIS A 195 -3.62 -16.36 -29.57
N THR A 196 -4.64 -15.68 -30.06
CA THR A 196 -5.31 -14.64 -29.32
C THR A 196 -6.08 -15.33 -28.20
N ARG A 197 -5.54 -15.31 -27.00
CA ARG A 197 -6.31 -15.62 -25.79
C ARG A 197 -7.59 -14.76 -25.82
N PRO A 198 -8.78 -15.35 -25.60
CA PRO A 198 -9.98 -14.55 -25.44
C PRO A 198 -9.75 -13.68 -24.18
N SER A 199 -9.82 -12.36 -24.34
CA SER A 199 -9.89 -11.42 -23.25
C SER A 199 -11.19 -11.68 -22.51
N THR A 200 -11.15 -12.56 -21.50
CA THR A 200 -12.20 -12.60 -20.48
C THR A 200 -12.19 -11.24 -19.83
N GLY A 201 -13.25 -10.49 -20.00
CA GLY A 201 -13.38 -9.09 -19.58
C GLY A 201 -13.28 -8.89 -18.07
N LEU A 202 -12.10 -9.15 -17.50
CA LEU A 202 -11.70 -8.66 -16.19
C LEU A 202 -11.23 -7.23 -16.41
N ARG A 203 -12.15 -6.28 -16.21
CA ARG A 203 -11.79 -4.87 -16.07
C ARG A 203 -10.69 -4.82 -15.01
N THR A 204 -9.55 -4.28 -15.34
CA THR A 204 -8.41 -4.09 -14.47
C THR A 204 -8.83 -3.26 -13.26
N ARG A 205 -9.02 -3.93 -12.14
CA ARG A 205 -9.52 -3.32 -10.91
C ARG A 205 -8.38 -2.56 -10.25
N LEU A 206 -8.65 -1.35 -9.82
CA LEU A 206 -7.78 -0.62 -8.90
C LEU A 206 -8.15 -1.04 -7.47
N VAL A 207 -7.16 -1.42 -6.68
CA VAL A 207 -7.33 -1.52 -5.23
C VAL A 207 -6.91 -0.19 -4.62
N TRP A 208 -7.83 0.48 -3.95
CA TRP A 208 -7.55 1.72 -3.22
C TRP A 208 -7.42 1.45 -1.74
N GLY A 209 -6.18 1.43 -1.27
CA GLY A 209 -5.82 1.25 0.13
C GLY A 209 -5.66 2.58 0.86
N HIS A 210 -6.16 2.64 2.08
CA HIS A 210 -5.78 3.61 3.10
C HIS A 210 -5.86 2.92 4.46
N ASN A 211 -4.74 2.86 5.17
CA ASN A 211 -4.68 2.16 6.45
C ASN A 211 -5.22 3.03 7.58
N VAL A 212 -6.07 2.49 8.42
CA VAL A 212 -6.44 3.11 9.72
C VAL A 212 -5.36 2.92 10.77
N GLU A 213 -4.46 1.97 10.58
CA GLU A 213 -3.25 1.66 11.35
C GLU A 213 -3.52 1.14 12.76
N THR A 214 -4.41 1.75 13.53
CA THR A 214 -4.73 1.39 14.92
C THR A 214 -6.13 1.84 15.30
N VAL A 215 -6.54 1.56 16.55
CA VAL A 215 -7.85 1.92 17.10
C VAL A 215 -7.95 3.41 17.46
N PRO A 216 -9.14 4.03 17.47
CA PRO A 216 -9.35 5.47 17.70
C PRO A 216 -8.63 6.02 18.94
N ARG A 217 -8.69 5.30 20.06
CA ARG A 217 -8.05 5.71 21.34
C ARG A 217 -6.56 5.96 21.19
N LEU A 218 -5.88 5.20 20.33
CA LEU A 218 -4.43 5.26 20.15
C LEU A 218 -3.98 6.29 19.11
N TYR A 219 -4.89 6.94 18.36
CA TYR A 219 -4.51 7.88 17.29
C TYR A 219 -3.63 9.02 17.78
N ARG A 220 -3.94 9.62 18.93
CA ARG A 220 -3.15 10.74 19.48
C ARG A 220 -1.70 10.36 19.76
N THR A 221 -1.45 9.11 20.12
CA THR A 221 -0.11 8.59 20.45
C THR A 221 0.58 8.02 19.24
N ALA A 222 -0.10 7.17 18.47
CA ALA A 222 0.51 6.41 17.39
C ALA A 222 0.52 7.19 16.06
N ARG A 223 -0.54 7.97 15.77
CA ARG A 223 -0.77 8.60 14.46
C ARG A 223 -0.98 10.11 14.61
N LYS A 224 -0.01 10.75 15.22
CA LYS A 224 -0.06 12.19 15.51
C LYS A 224 -0.36 13.02 14.27
N GLY A 225 -1.39 13.85 14.35
CA GLY A 225 -1.83 14.74 13.26
C GLY A 225 -2.82 14.11 12.27
N ALA A 226 -3.15 12.83 12.41
CA ALA A 226 -4.24 12.18 11.68
C ALA A 226 -5.50 12.04 12.55
N LYS A 227 -6.65 11.86 11.91
CA LYS A 227 -7.94 11.58 12.55
C LYS A 227 -8.51 10.27 12.03
N TYR A 228 -9.11 9.50 12.91
CA TYR A 228 -9.70 8.21 12.57
C TYR A 228 -10.85 8.36 11.57
N GLU A 229 -11.72 9.31 11.81
CA GLU A 229 -12.87 9.62 10.97
C GLU A 229 -12.44 10.05 9.57
N THR A 230 -11.37 10.85 9.45
CA THR A 230 -10.79 11.25 8.17
C THR A 230 -10.30 10.06 7.36
N SER A 231 -9.74 9.04 8.04
CA SER A 231 -9.30 7.79 7.38
C SER A 231 -10.48 6.98 6.87
N LEU A 232 -11.56 6.87 7.63
CA LEU A 232 -12.79 6.19 7.21
C LEU A 232 -13.48 6.92 6.06
N GLU A 233 -13.55 8.24 6.12
CA GLU A 233 -14.11 9.08 5.06
C GLU A 233 -13.34 8.90 3.74
N MET A 234 -12.01 8.84 3.79
CA MET A 234 -11.18 8.59 2.62
C MET A 234 -11.55 7.28 1.92
N LEU A 235 -11.70 6.21 2.68
CA LEU A 235 -12.10 4.91 2.18
C LEU A 235 -13.52 4.92 1.59
N ALA A 236 -14.48 5.57 2.28
CA ALA A 236 -15.85 5.71 1.78
C ALA A 236 -15.92 6.48 0.47
N ARG A 237 -15.11 7.54 0.30
CA ARG A 237 -15.01 8.32 -0.93
C ARG A 237 -14.41 7.50 -2.08
N ALA A 238 -13.39 6.68 -1.81
CA ALA A 238 -12.81 5.79 -2.81
C ALA A 238 -13.78 4.67 -3.23
N ALA A 239 -14.58 4.16 -2.29
CA ALA A 239 -15.51 3.04 -2.52
C ALA A 239 -16.65 3.35 -3.51
N VAL A 240 -16.90 4.63 -3.83
CA VAL A 240 -17.95 5.00 -4.79
C VAL A 240 -17.43 5.13 -6.23
N ILE A 241 -16.11 5.03 -6.43
CA ILE A 241 -15.52 5.05 -7.77
C ILE A 241 -15.80 3.70 -8.46
N PRO A 242 -16.39 3.67 -9.66
CA PRO A 242 -16.66 2.43 -10.36
C PRO A 242 -15.39 1.60 -10.62
N GLY A 243 -15.41 0.32 -10.31
CA GLY A 243 -14.26 -0.59 -10.52
C GLY A 243 -13.14 -0.50 -9.49
N VAL A 244 -13.32 0.28 -8.42
CA VAL A 244 -12.40 0.35 -7.29
C VAL A 244 -12.84 -0.59 -6.17
N GLU A 245 -11.92 -1.39 -5.66
CA GLU A 245 -12.07 -2.11 -4.40
C GLU A 245 -11.27 -1.39 -3.31
N THR A 246 -11.84 -1.27 -2.11
CA THR A 246 -11.17 -0.57 -1.01
C THR A 246 -10.50 -1.52 -0.04
N LYS A 247 -9.33 -1.13 0.45
CA LYS A 247 -8.50 -1.91 1.36
C LYS A 247 -8.05 -1.07 2.55
N SER A 248 -8.00 -1.69 3.73
CA SER A 248 -7.38 -1.09 4.91
C SER A 248 -6.53 -2.09 5.67
N ALA A 249 -5.69 -1.57 6.55
CA ALA A 249 -4.91 -2.41 7.45
C ALA A 249 -4.86 -1.85 8.87
N ILE A 250 -4.66 -2.76 9.83
CA ILE A 250 -4.49 -2.49 11.24
C ILE A 250 -3.21 -3.20 11.71
N MET A 251 -2.39 -2.47 12.47
CA MET A 251 -1.28 -3.05 13.22
C MET A 251 -1.74 -3.37 14.63
N LEU A 252 -1.48 -4.59 15.07
CA LEU A 252 -1.79 -5.08 16.42
C LEU A 252 -0.56 -5.13 17.32
N GLY A 253 -0.76 -4.98 18.62
CA GLY A 253 0.30 -4.97 19.62
C GLY A 253 0.79 -3.57 20.01
N LEU A 254 -0.02 -2.53 19.76
CA LEU A 254 0.20 -1.15 20.22
C LEU A 254 -0.51 -0.85 21.55
N GLY A 255 -1.33 -1.80 22.08
CA GLY A 255 -2.09 -1.70 23.32
C GLY A 255 -3.59 -1.51 23.13
N GLU A 256 -4.09 -1.86 21.96
CA GLU A 256 -5.53 -1.99 21.66
C GLU A 256 -6.13 -3.18 22.40
N THR A 257 -7.43 -3.11 22.69
CA THR A 257 -8.18 -4.25 23.20
C THR A 257 -8.87 -5.01 22.07
N ARG A 258 -9.32 -6.24 22.33
CA ARG A 258 -10.05 -7.06 21.37
C ARG A 258 -11.33 -6.36 20.92
N GLU A 259 -12.08 -5.77 21.84
CA GLU A 259 -13.32 -5.06 21.59
C GLU A 259 -13.10 -3.85 20.66
N GLU A 260 -12.01 -3.10 20.90
CA GLU A 260 -11.64 -1.96 20.06
C GLU A 260 -11.30 -2.41 18.63
N VAL A 261 -10.57 -3.51 18.47
CA VAL A 261 -10.28 -4.08 17.14
C VAL A 261 -11.57 -4.49 16.45
N MET A 262 -12.47 -5.22 17.14
CA MET A 262 -13.75 -5.61 16.57
C MET A 262 -14.60 -4.40 16.15
N GLN A 263 -14.60 -3.33 16.94
CA GLN A 263 -15.30 -2.09 16.56
C GLN A 263 -14.72 -1.49 15.28
N VAL A 264 -13.38 -1.46 15.13
CA VAL A 264 -12.74 -0.99 13.89
C VAL A 264 -13.13 -1.85 12.69
N LEU A 265 -13.27 -3.17 12.85
CA LEU A 265 -13.75 -4.03 11.75
C LEU A 265 -15.18 -3.65 11.33
N HIS A 266 -16.08 -3.40 12.28
CA HIS A 266 -17.44 -2.92 11.99
C HIS A 266 -17.42 -1.56 11.29
N ASP A 267 -16.62 -0.62 11.77
CA ASP A 267 -16.51 0.73 11.19
C ASP A 267 -16.02 0.67 9.74
N LEU A 268 -15.00 -0.14 9.47
CA LEU A 268 -14.47 -0.34 8.11
C LEU A 268 -15.53 -0.92 7.17
N ARG A 269 -16.30 -1.92 7.63
CA ARG A 269 -17.40 -2.47 6.82
C ARG A 269 -18.52 -1.47 6.57
N ALA A 270 -18.89 -0.67 7.57
CA ALA A 270 -19.85 0.42 7.42
C ALA A 270 -19.41 1.45 6.36
N HIS A 271 -18.09 1.64 6.20
CA HIS A 271 -17.49 2.51 5.19
C HIS A 271 -17.11 1.78 3.89
N LYS A 272 -17.74 0.60 3.63
CA LYS A 272 -17.66 -0.18 2.40
C LYS A 272 -16.26 -0.75 2.08
N VAL A 273 -15.39 -0.90 3.08
CA VAL A 273 -14.11 -1.55 2.89
C VAL A 273 -14.31 -3.04 2.62
N THR A 274 -13.71 -3.54 1.53
CA THR A 274 -13.89 -4.92 1.07
C THR A 274 -12.68 -5.81 1.36
N ARG A 275 -11.50 -5.21 1.58
CA ARG A 275 -10.25 -5.92 1.80
C ARG A 275 -9.58 -5.48 3.10
N LEU A 276 -9.03 -6.42 3.87
CA LEU A 276 -8.44 -6.15 5.18
C LEU A 276 -7.12 -6.89 5.38
N SER A 277 -6.13 -6.19 5.92
CA SER A 277 -4.89 -6.79 6.42
C SER A 277 -4.75 -6.53 7.92
N LEU A 278 -4.37 -7.56 8.69
CA LEU A 278 -4.05 -7.44 10.12
C LEU A 278 -2.62 -7.98 10.35
N GLY A 279 -1.74 -7.16 10.89
CA GLY A 279 -0.34 -7.52 11.11
C GLY A 279 0.18 -7.10 12.48
N GLN A 280 1.22 -7.76 12.97
CA GLN A 280 1.88 -7.37 14.21
C GLN A 280 2.67 -6.07 14.02
N TYR A 281 2.50 -5.10 14.89
CA TYR A 281 3.44 -4.00 15.00
C TYR A 281 4.83 -4.52 15.42
N LEU A 282 5.83 -4.24 14.62
CA LEU A 282 7.24 -4.52 14.93
C LEU A 282 7.97 -3.19 15.00
N ARG A 283 8.52 -2.87 16.15
CA ARG A 283 9.21 -1.61 16.41
C ARG A 283 10.42 -1.42 15.50
N PRO A 284 10.43 -0.41 14.60
CA PRO A 284 11.54 -0.25 13.65
C PRO A 284 12.85 0.23 14.30
N SER A 285 12.75 1.07 15.34
CA SER A 285 13.91 1.60 16.08
C SER A 285 13.52 1.93 17.52
N PRO A 286 14.50 2.14 18.43
CA PRO A 286 14.24 2.56 19.80
C PRO A 286 13.49 3.89 19.94
N ASP A 287 13.48 4.73 18.90
CA ASP A 287 12.80 6.02 18.91
C ASP A 287 11.30 5.91 18.62
N ASN A 288 10.86 4.75 18.07
CA ASN A 288 9.46 4.47 17.79
C ASN A 288 8.74 3.92 19.02
N LEU A 289 7.39 3.85 18.95
CA LEU A 289 6.57 3.29 20.02
C LEU A 289 7.04 1.89 20.43
N PRO A 290 7.08 1.57 21.72
CA PRO A 290 7.34 0.21 22.15
C PRO A 290 6.22 -0.75 21.69
N VAL A 291 6.55 -2.01 21.49
CA VAL A 291 5.55 -3.08 21.35
C VAL A 291 4.93 -3.32 22.71
N SER A 292 3.61 -3.20 22.81
CA SER A 292 2.87 -3.49 24.05
C SER A 292 2.69 -4.99 24.24
N GLU A 293 2.43 -5.70 23.14
CA GLU A 293 2.19 -7.14 23.16
C GLU A 293 2.56 -7.78 21.80
N TYR A 294 3.06 -9.01 21.83
CA TYR A 294 3.20 -9.85 20.65
C TYR A 294 1.99 -10.79 20.57
N ILE A 295 1.08 -10.46 19.65
CA ILE A 295 -0.16 -11.19 19.44
C ILE A 295 0.12 -12.62 18.95
N HIS A 296 -0.51 -13.62 19.57
CA HIS A 296 -0.34 -15.01 19.17
C HIS A 296 -1.00 -15.28 17.79
N PRO A 297 -0.44 -16.18 16.96
CA PRO A 297 -1.03 -16.52 15.64
C PRO A 297 -2.49 -16.95 15.72
N ASP A 298 -2.91 -17.66 16.76
CA ASP A 298 -4.31 -18.09 16.95
C ASP A 298 -5.26 -16.90 17.05
N GLN A 299 -4.85 -15.82 17.71
CA GLN A 299 -5.66 -14.59 17.80
C GLN A 299 -5.78 -13.87 16.45
N PHE A 300 -4.74 -13.91 15.60
CA PHE A 300 -4.86 -13.46 14.21
C PHE A 300 -5.87 -14.29 13.43
N ALA A 301 -5.89 -15.61 13.61
CA ALA A 301 -6.87 -16.49 13.00
C ALA A 301 -8.30 -16.19 13.46
N GLU A 302 -8.51 -15.88 14.76
CA GLU A 302 -9.81 -15.44 15.27
C GLU A 302 -10.27 -14.13 14.61
N TYR A 303 -9.40 -13.12 14.49
CA TYR A 303 -9.72 -11.87 13.81
C TYR A 303 -10.01 -12.06 12.33
N GLU A 304 -9.26 -12.94 11.66
CA GLU A 304 -9.51 -13.29 10.26
C GLU A 304 -10.90 -13.91 10.07
N ALA A 305 -11.27 -14.88 10.93
CA ALA A 305 -12.58 -15.51 10.91
C ALA A 305 -13.71 -14.49 11.17
N ALA A 306 -13.54 -13.61 12.17
CA ALA A 306 -14.48 -12.56 12.49
C ALA A 306 -14.66 -11.57 11.33
N ALA A 307 -13.57 -11.14 10.69
CA ALA A 307 -13.62 -10.24 9.55
C ALA A 307 -14.34 -10.89 8.35
N LYS A 308 -14.06 -12.16 8.06
CA LYS A 308 -14.79 -12.92 7.01
C LYS A 308 -16.29 -13.02 7.32
N ALA A 309 -16.67 -13.27 8.58
CA ALA A 309 -18.05 -13.31 9.00
C ALA A 309 -18.77 -11.94 8.85
N LEU A 310 -18.05 -10.82 9.00
CA LEU A 310 -18.52 -9.48 8.73
C LEU A 310 -18.66 -9.14 7.25
N GLY A 311 -18.24 -10.05 6.35
CA GLY A 311 -18.40 -9.90 4.90
C GLY A 311 -17.26 -9.15 4.22
N PHE A 312 -16.03 -9.11 4.79
CA PHE A 312 -14.86 -8.74 4.01
C PHE A 312 -14.61 -9.79 2.92
N GLY A 313 -14.47 -9.35 1.67
CA GLY A 313 -14.25 -10.24 0.52
C GLY A 313 -12.85 -10.84 0.49
N TRP A 314 -11.87 -10.14 1.08
CA TRP A 314 -10.51 -10.61 1.23
C TRP A 314 -9.95 -10.20 2.60
N VAL A 315 -9.35 -11.15 3.29
CA VAL A 315 -8.73 -10.93 4.60
C VAL A 315 -7.40 -11.68 4.69
N LYS A 316 -6.38 -10.99 5.14
CA LYS A 316 -5.08 -11.59 5.48
C LYS A 316 -4.67 -11.16 6.88
N ALA A 317 -4.44 -12.11 7.77
CA ALA A 317 -4.06 -11.85 9.14
C ALA A 317 -2.87 -12.71 9.56
N GLY A 318 -1.94 -12.12 10.30
CA GLY A 318 -0.77 -12.86 10.80
C GLY A 318 0.38 -11.95 11.21
N PRO A 319 1.35 -12.48 11.97
CA PRO A 319 2.41 -11.66 12.57
C PRO A 319 3.27 -10.86 11.57
N LEU A 320 3.53 -11.40 10.40
CA LEU A 320 4.32 -10.73 9.36
C LEU A 320 3.47 -10.07 8.26
N VAL A 321 2.15 -10.14 8.34
CA VAL A 321 1.27 -9.49 7.38
C VAL A 321 1.48 -7.98 7.41
N ARG A 322 1.51 -7.39 6.22
CA ARG A 322 1.54 -5.94 5.96
C ARG A 322 0.51 -5.64 4.88
N SER A 323 0.17 -4.37 4.75
CA SER A 323 -0.80 -3.90 3.76
C SER A 323 -0.51 -4.43 2.35
N SER A 324 0.76 -4.42 1.94
CA SER A 324 1.20 -4.85 0.61
C SER A 324 1.81 -6.27 0.57
N TYR A 325 1.73 -7.03 1.68
CA TYR A 325 2.35 -8.35 1.75
C TYR A 325 1.59 -9.37 0.89
N HIS A 326 2.25 -9.90 -0.13
CA HIS A 326 1.69 -10.82 -1.13
C HIS A 326 0.42 -10.26 -1.81
N ALA A 327 0.41 -8.97 -2.11
CA ALA A 327 -0.72 -8.31 -2.74
C ALA A 327 -1.01 -8.86 -4.15
N GLU A 328 0.00 -9.39 -4.84
CA GLU A 328 -0.14 -10.05 -6.15
C GLU A 328 -1.02 -11.32 -6.11
N GLU A 329 -1.17 -11.95 -4.94
CA GLU A 329 -2.01 -13.15 -4.76
C GLU A 329 -3.50 -12.81 -4.69
N GLU A 330 -3.84 -11.53 -4.55
CA GLU A 330 -5.22 -11.04 -4.44
C GLU A 330 -6.01 -11.09 -5.75
N GLN A 331 -5.33 -11.38 -6.87
CA GLN A 331 -5.96 -11.48 -8.20
C GLN A 331 -6.44 -12.90 -8.56
N LYS A 332 -6.15 -13.87 -7.71
CA LYS A 332 -6.58 -15.25 -7.90
C LYS A 332 -7.91 -15.48 -7.19
#